data_c747b413f0dda4f431e8da210afdff7d
#
_entry.id   c747b413f0dda4f431e8da210afdff7d
#
_cell.length_a   1.000
_cell.length_b   1.000
_cell.length_c   1.000
_cell.angle_alpha   90.00
_cell.angle_beta   90.00
_cell.angle_gamma   90.00
#
_symmetry.space_group_name_H-M   'P 1'
#
loop_
_entity.id
_entity.type
_entity.pdbx_description
1 polymer ?
#
loop_
_entity_poly.entity_id
_entity_poly.type
_entity_poly.pdbx_seq_one_letter_code
_entity_poly.pdbx_strand_id
1 'polypeptide(L)'
;MASTVSAYPAVREFLFDLQQKLAKEHNVIMDGRDIGTVVLPDADLKIFLTASPEERASRRYLEWKDKPDCPTYEKILADIIERDYQDTHRSIAPLKKADDAIVVDTTSIGFHEVCEEITDLIESRLEDE
;
A
#
# COMPACT_ATOMS: atom_id res chain seq x y z
N MET A 1 -8.83 11.41 -6.02
CA MET A 1 -8.68 11.58 -7.46
C MET A 1 -7.92 10.43 -8.11
N ALA A 2 -6.72 10.07 -7.62
CA ALA A 2 -5.93 8.96 -8.19
C ALA A 2 -6.70 7.63 -8.19
N SER A 3 -7.44 7.34 -7.13
CA SER A 3 -8.27 6.14 -7.01
C SER A 3 -9.38 6.09 -8.07
N THR A 4 -9.99 7.25 -8.38
CA THR A 4 -11.03 7.35 -9.41
C THR A 4 -10.45 7.15 -10.81
N VAL A 5 -9.33 7.81 -11.10
CA VAL A 5 -8.66 7.72 -12.41
C VAL A 5 -8.15 6.29 -12.65
N SER A 6 -7.57 5.66 -11.65
CA SER A 6 -7.02 4.30 -11.78
C SER A 6 -8.09 3.22 -11.93
N ALA A 7 -9.38 3.54 -11.73
CA ALA A 7 -10.48 2.62 -11.98
C ALA A 7 -10.81 2.47 -13.47
N TYR A 8 -10.34 3.38 -14.32
CA TYR A 8 -10.57 3.29 -15.78
C TYR A 8 -9.64 2.24 -16.40
N PRO A 9 -10.16 1.24 -17.11
CA PRO A 9 -9.34 0.16 -17.67
C PRO A 9 -8.18 0.61 -18.56
N ALA A 10 -8.39 1.62 -19.41
CA ALA A 10 -7.34 2.12 -20.31
C ALA A 10 -6.16 2.74 -19.52
N VAL A 11 -6.44 3.47 -18.44
CA VAL A 11 -5.41 4.06 -17.59
C VAL A 11 -4.63 2.96 -16.87
N ARG A 12 -5.32 1.97 -16.33
CA ARG A 12 -4.69 0.85 -15.65
C ARG A 12 -3.79 0.05 -16.57
N GLU A 13 -4.21 -0.22 -17.79
CA GLU A 13 -3.42 -0.96 -18.77
C GLU A 13 -2.12 -0.22 -19.10
N PHE A 14 -2.19 1.08 -19.34
CA PHE A 14 -1.03 1.91 -19.61
C PHE A 14 -0.03 1.87 -18.43
N LEU A 15 -0.53 2.06 -17.21
CA LEU A 15 0.31 2.05 -16.02
C LEU A 15 0.91 0.66 -15.77
N PHE A 16 0.14 -0.39 -16.00
CA PHE A 16 0.59 -1.77 -15.86
C PHE A 16 1.81 -2.04 -16.75
N ASP A 17 1.71 -1.70 -18.04
CA ASP A 17 2.80 -1.91 -18.99
C ASP A 17 4.04 -1.09 -18.62
N LEU A 18 3.85 0.15 -18.20
CA LEU A 18 4.94 1.03 -17.77
C LEU A 18 5.65 0.48 -16.54
N GLN A 19 4.89 0.05 -15.54
CA GLN A 19 5.45 -0.50 -14.30
C GLN A 19 6.24 -1.77 -14.55
N GLN A 20 5.72 -2.68 -15.38
CA GLN A 20 6.43 -3.90 -15.74
C GLN A 20 7.73 -3.62 -16.49
N LYS A 21 7.71 -2.66 -17.42
CA LYS A 21 8.91 -2.26 -18.16
C LYS A 21 9.99 -1.70 -17.24
N LEU A 22 9.61 -0.81 -16.32
CA LEU A 22 10.55 -0.22 -15.37
C LEU A 22 11.20 -1.30 -14.48
N ALA A 23 10.42 -2.27 -14.04
CA ALA A 23 10.92 -3.36 -13.20
C ALA A 23 11.90 -4.28 -13.94
N LYS A 24 11.72 -4.46 -15.25
CA LYS A 24 12.64 -5.26 -16.08
C LYS A 24 13.95 -4.56 -16.35
N GLU A 25 13.93 -3.24 -16.48
CA GLU A 25 15.10 -2.45 -16.87
C GLU A 25 15.91 -1.91 -15.69
N HIS A 26 15.32 -1.84 -14.50
CA HIS A 26 15.91 -1.20 -13.33
C HIS A 26 15.62 -1.99 -12.06
N ASN A 27 16.42 -1.75 -11.02
CA ASN A 27 16.07 -2.13 -9.67
C ASN A 27 15.06 -1.12 -9.15
N VAL A 28 13.91 -1.59 -8.66
CA VAL A 28 12.81 -0.69 -8.29
C VAL A 28 12.19 -1.09 -6.95
N ILE A 29 11.63 -0.10 -6.28
CA ILE A 29 10.71 -0.28 -5.16
C ILE A 29 9.40 0.36 -5.58
N MET A 30 8.33 -0.43 -5.56
CA MET A 30 7.00 0.04 -5.96
C MET A 30 6.00 -0.17 -4.85
N ASP A 31 5.12 0.79 -4.71
CA ASP A 31 4.07 0.82 -3.71
C ASP A 31 2.72 0.96 -4.42
N GLY A 32 1.73 0.27 -3.90
CA GLY A 32 0.38 0.27 -4.47
C GLY A 32 -0.46 -0.85 -3.89
N ARG A 33 -1.67 -1.03 -4.43
CA ARG A 33 -2.62 -2.01 -3.92
C ARG A 33 -2.49 -3.38 -4.57
N ASP A 34 -2.07 -3.43 -5.82
CA ASP A 34 -2.03 -4.63 -6.64
C ASP A 34 -0.65 -4.96 -7.19
N ILE A 35 0.40 -4.29 -6.70
CA ILE A 35 1.74 -4.44 -7.25
C ILE A 35 2.25 -5.87 -7.07
N GLY A 36 2.11 -6.44 -5.88
CA GLY A 36 2.63 -7.78 -5.58
C GLY A 36 1.76 -8.93 -6.09
N THR A 37 0.50 -8.67 -6.46
CA THR A 37 -0.42 -9.72 -6.94
C THR A 37 -0.62 -9.70 -8.45
N VAL A 38 -0.65 -8.51 -9.06
CA VAL A 38 -1.01 -8.35 -10.47
C VAL A 38 0.17 -7.82 -11.29
N VAL A 39 0.79 -6.72 -10.85
CA VAL A 39 1.80 -6.02 -11.64
C VAL A 39 3.14 -6.76 -11.62
N LEU A 40 3.63 -7.11 -10.45
CA LEU A 40 4.92 -7.78 -10.24
C LEU A 40 4.76 -9.04 -9.40
N PRO A 41 4.07 -10.07 -9.92
CA PRO A 41 3.84 -11.31 -9.16
C PRO A 41 5.13 -12.07 -8.84
N ASP A 42 6.20 -11.82 -9.57
CA ASP A 42 7.51 -12.46 -9.39
C ASP A 42 8.54 -11.57 -8.71
N ALA A 43 8.11 -10.51 -8.03
CA ALA A 43 9.01 -9.61 -7.31
C ALA A 43 9.87 -10.36 -6.29
N ASP A 44 11.12 -9.94 -6.15
CA ASP A 44 12.08 -10.58 -5.24
C ASP A 44 11.66 -10.50 -3.78
N LEU A 45 11.05 -9.38 -3.39
CA LEU A 45 10.53 -9.19 -2.04
C LEU A 45 9.17 -8.50 -2.13
N LYS A 46 8.18 -9.09 -1.48
CA LYS A 46 6.83 -8.53 -1.37
C LYS A 46 6.50 -8.29 0.08
N ILE A 47 6.07 -7.08 0.39
CA ILE A 47 5.67 -6.69 1.74
C ILE A 47 4.22 -6.24 1.70
N PHE A 48 3.38 -6.84 2.56
CA PHE A 48 2.01 -6.40 2.78
C PHE A 48 2.00 -5.53 4.03
N LEU A 49 2.01 -4.22 3.83
CA LEU A 49 2.05 -3.25 4.91
C LEU A 49 0.63 -2.99 5.40
N THR A 50 0.40 -3.16 6.70
CA THR A 50 -0.94 -3.02 7.27
C THR A 50 -0.91 -2.31 8.62
N ALA A 51 -2.06 -1.76 8.98
CA ALA A 51 -2.34 -1.21 10.30
C ALA A 51 -3.86 -1.26 10.50
N SER A 52 -4.31 -1.28 11.76
CA SER A 52 -5.75 -1.25 12.03
C SER A 52 -6.37 0.04 11.49
N PRO A 53 -7.67 0.03 11.11
CA PRO A 53 -8.36 1.26 10.68
C PRO A 53 -8.29 2.36 11.75
N GLU A 54 -8.40 2.00 13.01
CA GLU A 54 -8.33 2.92 14.14
C GLU A 54 -6.97 3.61 14.22
N GLU A 55 -5.89 2.86 14.05
CA GLU A 55 -4.53 3.41 14.07
C GLU A 55 -4.31 4.36 12.88
N ARG A 56 -4.75 3.96 11.69
CA ARG A 56 -4.65 4.81 10.50
C ARG A 56 -5.47 6.10 10.63
N ALA A 57 -6.67 6.00 11.20
CA ALA A 57 -7.51 7.16 11.47
C ALA A 57 -6.84 8.11 12.47
N SER A 58 -6.20 7.56 13.51
CA SER A 58 -5.48 8.35 14.50
C SER A 58 -4.31 9.11 13.86
N ARG A 59 -3.50 8.44 13.04
CA ARG A 59 -2.39 9.06 12.31
C ARG A 59 -2.86 10.20 11.42
N ARG A 60 -3.92 9.97 10.66
CA ARG A 60 -4.47 10.97 9.76
C ARG A 60 -5.06 12.16 10.50
N TYR A 61 -5.76 11.91 11.61
CA TYR A 61 -6.30 12.96 12.46
C TYR A 61 -5.17 13.84 13.02
N LEU A 62 -4.07 13.24 13.49
CA LEU A 62 -2.93 13.99 14.03
C LEU A 62 -2.27 14.88 12.96
N GLU A 63 -2.25 14.45 11.70
CA GLU A 63 -1.74 15.25 10.60
C GLU A 63 -2.63 16.47 10.29
N TRP A 64 -3.94 16.33 10.48
CA TRP A 64 -4.93 17.33 10.04
C TRP A 64 -5.50 18.18 11.15
N LYS A 65 -5.34 17.82 12.39
CA LYS A 65 -6.03 18.47 13.53
C LYS A 65 -5.83 19.98 13.63
N ASP A 66 -4.69 20.48 13.15
CA ASP A 66 -4.36 21.90 13.20
C ASP A 66 -4.77 22.66 11.94
N LYS A 67 -5.39 22.00 10.98
CA LYS A 67 -5.88 22.61 9.75
C LYS A 67 -7.34 23.02 9.88
N PRO A 68 -7.77 24.14 9.20
CA PRO A 68 -9.12 24.69 9.38
C PRO A 68 -10.27 23.74 9.08
N ASP A 69 -10.12 22.87 8.09
CA ASP A 69 -11.19 21.98 7.63
C ASP A 69 -11.01 20.53 8.06
N CYS A 70 -10.33 20.30 9.19
CA CYS A 70 -10.09 18.95 9.69
C CYS A 70 -11.41 18.26 10.06
N PRO A 71 -11.72 17.09 9.47
CA PRO A 71 -12.88 16.30 9.87
C PRO A 71 -12.71 15.74 11.29
N THR A 72 -13.81 15.27 11.87
CA THR A 72 -13.73 14.57 13.16
C THR A 72 -13.02 13.21 12.99
N TYR A 73 -12.48 12.70 14.09
CA TYR A 73 -11.87 11.37 14.10
C TYR A 73 -12.84 10.30 13.59
N GLU A 74 -14.09 10.35 14.04
CA GLU A 74 -15.12 9.39 13.65
C GLU A 74 -15.39 9.42 12.15
N LYS A 75 -15.40 10.61 11.55
CA LYS A 75 -15.57 10.76 10.10
C LYS A 75 -14.38 10.19 9.34
N ILE A 76 -13.17 10.45 9.80
CA ILE A 76 -11.95 9.91 9.19
C ILE A 76 -11.95 8.39 9.27
N LEU A 77 -12.31 7.83 10.42
CA LEU A 77 -12.38 6.38 10.60
C LEU A 77 -13.41 5.75 9.66
N ALA A 78 -14.61 6.34 9.57
CA ALA A 78 -15.65 5.84 8.68
C ALA A 78 -15.21 5.86 7.21
N ASP A 79 -14.53 6.91 6.77
CA ASP A 79 -14.03 7.03 5.41
C ASP A 79 -12.94 5.98 5.11
N ILE A 80 -12.06 5.69 6.07
CA ILE A 80 -11.03 4.67 5.93
C ILE A 80 -11.66 3.28 5.79
N ILE A 81 -12.63 2.96 6.62
CA ILE A 81 -13.34 1.66 6.58
C ILE A 81 -14.03 1.48 5.23
N GLU A 82 -14.73 2.51 4.76
CA GLU A 82 -15.41 2.50 3.47
C GLU A 82 -14.42 2.31 2.30
N ARG A 83 -13.31 3.02 2.34
CA ARG A 83 -12.29 2.91 1.30
C ARG A 83 -11.64 1.53 1.29
N ASP A 84 -11.35 0.96 2.47
CA ASP A 84 -10.81 -0.40 2.57
C ASP A 84 -11.77 -1.41 1.96
N TYR A 85 -13.07 -1.27 2.24
CA TYR A 85 -14.09 -2.13 1.66
C TYR A 85 -14.08 -2.03 0.13
N GLN A 86 -14.05 -0.81 -0.41
CA GLN A 86 -14.01 -0.60 -1.86
C GLN A 86 -12.76 -1.18 -2.49
N ASP A 87 -11.59 -0.98 -1.87
CA ASP A 87 -10.32 -1.49 -2.38
C ASP A 87 -10.27 -3.02 -2.44
N THR A 88 -10.88 -3.70 -1.45
CA THR A 88 -10.86 -5.17 -1.39
C THR A 88 -11.95 -5.82 -2.25
N HIS A 89 -13.03 -5.10 -2.57
CA HIS A 89 -14.19 -5.64 -3.28
C HIS A 89 -14.32 -5.13 -4.72
N ARG A 90 -13.41 -4.28 -5.19
CA ARG A 90 -13.48 -3.80 -6.58
C ARG A 90 -13.20 -4.94 -7.57
N SER A 91 -13.80 -4.84 -8.77
CA SER A 91 -13.71 -5.89 -9.78
C SER A 91 -12.38 -5.94 -10.52
N ILE A 92 -11.63 -4.83 -10.55
CA ILE A 92 -10.34 -4.74 -11.21
C ILE A 92 -9.25 -4.52 -10.16
N ALA A 93 -8.27 -5.43 -10.09
CA ALA A 93 -7.12 -5.35 -9.19
C ALA A 93 -7.50 -4.99 -7.74
N PRO A 94 -8.31 -5.82 -7.05
CA PRO A 94 -8.67 -5.55 -5.66
C PRO A 94 -7.44 -5.59 -4.75
N LEU A 95 -7.52 -4.90 -3.61
CA LEU A 95 -6.48 -4.99 -2.60
C LEU A 95 -6.46 -6.40 -2.02
N LYS A 96 -5.37 -7.10 -2.23
CA LYS A 96 -5.20 -8.48 -1.79
C LYS A 96 -3.75 -8.73 -1.43
N LYS A 97 -3.52 -9.45 -0.35
CA LYS A 97 -2.17 -9.88 0.01
C LYS A 97 -1.70 -10.97 -0.95
N ALA A 98 -0.51 -10.83 -1.53
CA ALA A 98 0.12 -11.90 -2.30
C ALA A 98 0.46 -13.07 -1.37
N ASP A 99 0.37 -14.30 -1.88
CA ASP A 99 0.62 -15.50 -1.06
C ASP A 99 2.05 -15.54 -0.49
N ASP A 100 3.01 -15.00 -1.22
CA ASP A 100 4.41 -14.94 -0.82
C ASP A 100 4.81 -13.63 -0.15
N ALA A 101 3.86 -12.75 0.16
CA ALA A 101 4.14 -11.48 0.82
C ALA A 101 4.32 -11.65 2.32
N ILE A 102 5.28 -10.89 2.86
CA ILE A 102 5.51 -10.81 4.30
C ILE A 102 4.63 -9.71 4.87
N VAL A 103 3.83 -10.02 5.88
CA VAL A 103 2.97 -9.03 6.53
C VAL A 103 3.79 -8.23 7.53
N VAL A 104 3.75 -6.91 7.39
CA VAL A 104 4.31 -5.97 8.37
C VAL A 104 3.16 -5.18 8.97
N ASP A 105 2.76 -5.53 10.19
CA ASP A 105 1.69 -4.85 10.90
C ASP A 105 2.28 -3.68 11.69
N THR A 106 1.88 -2.47 11.31
CA THR A 106 2.42 -1.23 11.89
C THR A 106 1.55 -0.64 12.98
N THR A 107 0.51 -1.37 13.43
CA THR A 107 -0.46 -0.85 14.40
C THR A 107 0.19 -0.38 15.70
N SER A 108 1.17 -1.11 16.19
CA SER A 108 1.80 -0.85 17.50
C SER A 108 3.22 -0.30 17.42
N ILE A 109 3.71 0.04 16.23
CA ILE A 109 5.10 0.51 16.05
C ILE A 109 5.14 1.85 15.34
N GLY A 110 6.21 2.63 15.61
CA GLY A 110 6.41 3.94 15.01
C GLY A 110 7.05 3.86 13.63
N PHE A 111 7.07 5.00 12.95
CA PHE A 111 7.63 5.11 11.60
C PHE A 111 9.08 4.61 11.52
N HIS A 112 9.91 5.01 12.48
CA HIS A 112 11.33 4.62 12.51
C HIS A 112 11.49 3.10 12.60
N GLU A 113 10.71 2.45 13.48
CA GLU A 113 10.74 1.00 13.65
C GLU A 113 10.26 0.26 12.41
N VAL A 114 9.25 0.80 11.71
CA VAL A 114 8.77 0.25 10.44
C VAL A 114 9.89 0.29 9.40
N CYS A 115 10.60 1.42 9.30
CA CYS A 115 11.71 1.55 8.36
C CYS A 115 12.83 0.56 8.66
N GLU A 116 13.16 0.36 9.93
CA GLU A 116 14.17 -0.62 10.34
C GLU A 116 13.76 -2.04 9.96
N GLU A 117 12.51 -2.41 10.22
CA GLU A 117 11.99 -3.74 9.92
C GLU A 117 12.02 -4.01 8.40
N ILE A 118 11.59 -3.05 7.60
CA ILE A 118 11.63 -3.19 6.14
C ILE A 118 13.07 -3.28 5.64
N THR A 119 13.97 -2.47 6.18
CA THR A 119 15.39 -2.50 5.81
C THR A 119 16.00 -3.87 6.13
N ASP A 120 15.70 -4.43 7.29
CA ASP A 120 16.19 -5.76 7.69
C ASP A 120 15.69 -6.85 6.72
N LEU A 121 14.43 -6.77 6.28
CA LEU A 121 13.87 -7.69 5.30
C LEU A 121 14.59 -7.60 3.96
N ILE A 122 14.88 -6.39 3.50
CA ILE A 122 15.61 -6.17 2.24
C ILE A 122 17.03 -6.74 2.33
N GLU A 123 17.74 -6.45 3.42
CA GLU A 123 19.10 -6.95 3.63
C GLU A 123 19.14 -8.47 3.70
N SER A 124 18.19 -9.07 4.41
CA SER A 124 18.07 -10.52 4.50
C SER A 124 17.86 -11.15 3.12
N ARG A 125 17.06 -10.55 2.27
CA ARG A 125 16.80 -11.06 0.93
C ARG A 125 18.04 -10.94 0.04
N LEU A 126 18.79 -9.85 0.16
CA LEU A 126 20.02 -9.64 -0.60
C LEU A 126 21.12 -10.64 -0.19
N GLU A 127 21.19 -11.01 1.09
CA GLU A 127 22.14 -12.01 1.58
C GLU A 127 21.87 -13.41 1.01
N ASP A 128 20.60 -13.71 0.70
CA ASP A 128 20.20 -15.00 0.16
C ASP A 128 20.50 -15.15 -1.35
N GLU A 129 20.89 -14.06 -1.98
CA GLU A 129 21.34 -14.05 -3.37
C GLU A 129 22.87 -14.30 -3.44
#